data_ca2c493b88b2dc1962a47d0b2539d227
#
_entry.id   ca2c493b88b2dc1962a47d0b2539d227
#
_cell.length_a   1.000
_cell.length_b   1.000
_cell.length_c   1.000
_cell.angle_alpha   90.00
_cell.angle_beta   90.00
_cell.angle_gamma   90.00
#
_symmetry.space_group_name_H-M   'P 1'
#
loop_
_entity.id
_entity.type
_entity.pdbx_description
1 polymer ?
#
loop_
_entity_poly.entity_id
_entity_poly.type
_entity_poly.pdbx_seq_one_letter_code
_entity_poly.pdbx_strand_id
1 'polypeptide(L)'
;MKKILVFFIVAYFLTAPVFSQIKFSDETKKYIEYNDPITVFKNGLLIDGKGNTAKPHQTVIINNGKIDWVGDDAKAAIPKGANIIDLNGKAIMPGLVMLHEHMYISAHSIEPRYLNLKQLPFTFPRLYLAAGATTIRTCGSIEPYSDLRIKKDIDLGLFPGPNMELTAPYIEGKSTRFPQMNENKTPADAAAFVNYWADQGFTSFKAYMGVDKLTLKSAIDAAHKRNLKITGHLDIVTYKEAASLGMNNLEHGFMASTDFAFGKKENEPPAAGAAIKSLSNLDIQSDSVKQFIQFLIDKKMSITSSLAVFEGSTTTQPKPIAEAVNAMSPDTRDFYLQRLVSAKSATGPTDYDKAFAKAAKMEKLFYDMGGLLSVGTDPTGNGGTLAGYGNWRAIELLVEADGFTPLEAIKIATLNGSIALGFDKTIGTIEPGKSADLLIIDGNPSKNISDIRKVLFVFKNGIGYNSKKLFESVKGKVGFN
;
A
#
# COMPACT_ATOMS: atom_id res chain seq x y z
N MET A 1 -9.63 71.17 -27.81
CA MET A 1 -8.82 70.03 -27.43
C MET A 1 -9.76 68.81 -27.13
N LYS A 2 -9.91 67.88 -28.10
CA LYS A 2 -10.76 66.74 -27.98
C LYS A 2 -9.91 65.63 -27.34
N LYS A 3 -10.31 65.06 -26.15
CA LYS A 3 -9.68 63.93 -25.52
C LYS A 3 -10.24 62.64 -26.16
N ILE A 4 -9.36 61.90 -26.82
CA ILE A 4 -9.67 60.53 -27.32
C ILE A 4 -9.45 59.52 -26.18
N LEU A 5 -10.52 58.86 -25.79
CA LEU A 5 -10.49 57.78 -24.79
C LEU A 5 -10.27 56.49 -25.55
N VAL A 6 -9.09 55.85 -25.38
CA VAL A 6 -8.78 54.56 -25.97
C VAL A 6 -9.17 53.49 -24.97
N PHE A 7 -10.18 52.66 -25.29
CA PHE A 7 -10.56 51.48 -24.55
C PHE A 7 -9.66 50.30 -24.97
N PHE A 8 -8.81 49.84 -24.06
CA PHE A 8 -8.13 48.54 -24.21
C PHE A 8 -9.10 47.42 -23.81
N ILE A 9 -9.57 46.64 -24.79
CA ILE A 9 -10.28 45.38 -24.54
C ILE A 9 -9.21 44.31 -24.28
N VAL A 10 -9.04 43.90 -23.02
CA VAL A 10 -8.23 42.72 -22.65
C VAL A 10 -9.09 41.50 -22.88
N ALA A 11 -8.86 40.78 -23.99
CA ALA A 11 -9.47 39.50 -24.26
C ALA A 11 -8.77 38.44 -23.36
N TYR A 12 -9.44 37.97 -22.31
CA TYR A 12 -9.05 36.81 -21.56
C TYR A 12 -9.31 35.55 -22.42
N PHE A 13 -8.28 35.03 -23.04
CA PHE A 13 -8.33 33.68 -23.59
C PHE A 13 -8.36 32.69 -22.42
N LEU A 14 -9.53 32.17 -22.09
CA LEU A 14 -9.69 30.97 -21.27
C LEU A 14 -9.12 29.81 -22.09
N THR A 15 -7.85 29.52 -21.93
CA THR A 15 -7.27 28.26 -22.39
C THR A 15 -7.85 27.17 -21.50
N ALA A 16 -8.90 26.48 -21.95
CA ALA A 16 -9.32 25.21 -21.34
C ALA A 16 -8.09 24.28 -21.35
N PRO A 17 -7.76 23.59 -20.23
CA PRO A 17 -6.69 22.63 -20.25
C PRO A 17 -7.06 21.55 -21.28
N VAL A 18 -6.28 21.47 -22.35
CA VAL A 18 -6.33 20.34 -23.28
C VAL A 18 -5.83 19.15 -22.49
N PHE A 19 -6.74 18.33 -21.96
CA PHE A 19 -6.40 17.01 -21.46
C PHE A 19 -5.86 16.23 -22.67
N SER A 20 -4.56 16.15 -22.79
CA SER A 20 -3.92 15.24 -23.74
C SER A 20 -4.37 13.84 -23.37
N GLN A 21 -5.18 13.19 -24.22
CA GLN A 21 -5.55 11.80 -24.05
C GLN A 21 -4.26 10.98 -23.97
N ILE A 22 -4.08 10.25 -22.87
CA ILE A 22 -2.94 9.33 -22.71
C ILE A 22 -2.94 8.36 -23.89
N LYS A 23 -1.88 8.36 -24.68
CA LYS A 23 -1.71 7.42 -25.78
C LYS A 23 -1.12 6.12 -25.26
N PHE A 24 -1.99 5.14 -25.01
CA PHE A 24 -1.55 3.82 -24.55
C PHE A 24 -0.70 3.10 -25.59
N SER A 25 0.37 2.43 -25.13
CA SER A 25 1.15 1.50 -25.95
C SER A 25 0.30 0.29 -26.38
N ASP A 26 0.72 -0.40 -27.42
CA ASP A 26 0.04 -1.62 -27.85
C ASP A 26 0.14 -2.73 -26.80
N GLU A 27 1.19 -2.74 -25.99
CA GLU A 27 1.31 -3.62 -24.83
C GLU A 27 0.24 -3.32 -23.79
N THR A 28 0.05 -2.06 -23.39
CA THR A 28 -0.96 -1.67 -22.40
C THR A 28 -2.39 -1.91 -22.87
N LYS A 29 -2.67 -1.67 -24.16
CA LYS A 29 -3.99 -1.88 -24.78
C LYS A 29 -4.48 -3.32 -24.67
N LYS A 30 -3.59 -4.32 -24.59
CA LYS A 30 -3.98 -5.74 -24.43
C LYS A 30 -4.80 -6.00 -23.17
N TYR A 31 -4.65 -5.16 -22.15
CA TYR A 31 -5.27 -5.31 -20.83
C TYR A 31 -6.46 -4.37 -20.64
N ILE A 32 -6.63 -3.37 -21.51
CA ILE A 32 -7.74 -2.42 -21.44
C ILE A 32 -9.00 -3.08 -22.02
N GLU A 33 -10.09 -3.02 -21.26
CA GLU A 33 -11.41 -3.48 -21.66
C GLU A 33 -12.36 -2.30 -21.91
N TYR A 34 -12.23 -1.23 -21.11
CA TYR A 34 -13.08 -0.04 -21.16
C TYR A 34 -12.22 1.22 -21.20
N ASN A 35 -12.47 2.07 -22.19
CA ASN A 35 -11.76 3.34 -22.37
C ASN A 35 -12.70 4.42 -22.95
N ASP A 36 -13.97 4.35 -22.57
CA ASP A 36 -14.97 5.31 -23.01
C ASP A 36 -14.90 6.58 -22.18
N PRO A 37 -15.07 7.77 -22.77
CA PRO A 37 -15.08 9.03 -22.01
C PRO A 37 -16.15 9.05 -20.92
N ILE A 38 -17.30 8.43 -21.18
CA ILE A 38 -18.40 8.35 -20.22
C ILE A 38 -18.79 6.88 -20.06
N THR A 39 -18.66 6.36 -18.85
CA THR A 39 -19.11 5.00 -18.50
C THR A 39 -20.12 5.07 -17.35
N VAL A 40 -21.17 4.30 -17.46
CA VAL A 40 -22.25 4.20 -16.47
C VAL A 40 -22.34 2.79 -15.95
N PHE A 41 -22.10 2.61 -14.66
CA PHE A 41 -22.29 1.34 -13.97
C PHE A 41 -23.67 1.36 -13.31
N LYS A 42 -24.58 0.50 -13.75
CA LYS A 42 -25.94 0.39 -13.23
C LYS A 42 -26.13 -0.86 -12.37
N ASN A 43 -27.13 -0.80 -11.51
CA ASN A 43 -27.60 -1.96 -10.73
C ASN A 43 -26.46 -2.60 -9.91
N GLY A 44 -25.60 -1.76 -9.31
CA GLY A 44 -24.47 -2.20 -8.50
C GLY A 44 -24.77 -2.27 -7.01
N LEU A 45 -24.01 -3.10 -6.29
CA LEU A 45 -23.88 -3.03 -4.84
C LEU A 45 -22.76 -2.03 -4.51
N LEU A 46 -23.11 -0.82 -4.14
CA LEU A 46 -22.15 0.23 -3.82
C LEU A 46 -21.55 0.04 -2.43
N ILE A 47 -20.23 -0.05 -2.37
CA ILE A 47 -19.40 0.04 -1.15
C ILE A 47 -18.59 1.31 -1.28
N ASP A 48 -18.92 2.35 -0.54
CA ASP A 48 -18.41 3.71 -0.77
C ASP A 48 -16.98 3.97 -0.26
N GLY A 49 -16.39 3.02 0.48
CA GLY A 49 -15.04 3.15 1.08
C GLY A 49 -15.02 3.91 2.41
N LYS A 50 -16.14 4.41 2.92
CA LYS A 50 -16.22 5.16 4.18
C LYS A 50 -16.53 4.30 5.41
N GLY A 51 -16.80 3.00 5.21
CA GLY A 51 -17.28 2.09 6.25
C GLY A 51 -18.81 2.10 6.43
N ASN A 52 -19.53 2.78 5.54
CA ASN A 52 -20.99 2.77 5.54
C ASN A 52 -21.54 1.45 5.01
N THR A 53 -22.77 1.11 5.44
CA THR A 53 -23.48 -0.07 4.92
C THR A 53 -23.59 -0.03 3.40
N ALA A 54 -23.25 -1.15 2.76
CA ALA A 54 -23.32 -1.29 1.32
C ALA A 54 -24.78 -1.13 0.82
N LYS A 55 -24.94 -0.40 -0.30
CA LYS A 55 -26.25 -0.06 -0.87
C LYS A 55 -26.47 -0.79 -2.20
N PRO A 56 -27.52 -1.61 -2.33
CA PRO A 56 -27.87 -2.23 -3.63
C PRO A 56 -28.53 -1.22 -4.57
N HIS A 57 -28.68 -1.60 -5.83
CA HIS A 57 -29.37 -0.84 -6.89
C HIS A 57 -28.84 0.60 -7.03
N GLN A 58 -27.51 0.72 -7.06
CA GLN A 58 -26.86 2.01 -7.21
C GLN A 58 -26.22 2.13 -8.60
N THR A 59 -26.29 3.35 -9.14
CA THR A 59 -25.58 3.75 -10.36
C THR A 59 -24.37 4.63 -9.98
N VAL A 60 -23.24 4.38 -10.64
CA VAL A 60 -22.05 5.25 -10.64
C VAL A 60 -21.79 5.70 -12.07
N ILE A 61 -21.67 7.01 -12.29
CA ILE A 61 -21.32 7.58 -13.60
C ILE A 61 -19.91 8.14 -13.50
N ILE A 62 -19.06 7.73 -14.44
CA ILE A 62 -17.74 8.31 -14.64
C ILE A 62 -17.69 9.11 -15.93
N ASN A 63 -16.99 10.24 -15.91
CA ASN A 63 -16.83 11.13 -17.03
C ASN A 63 -15.38 11.66 -17.06
N ASN A 64 -14.67 11.39 -18.17
CA ASN A 64 -13.28 11.80 -18.38
C ASN A 64 -12.37 11.48 -17.16
N GLY A 65 -12.46 10.23 -16.68
CA GLY A 65 -11.62 9.71 -15.60
C GLY A 65 -12.01 10.13 -14.18
N LYS A 66 -13.13 10.84 -14.02
CA LYS A 66 -13.67 11.26 -12.73
C LYS A 66 -15.05 10.70 -12.46
N ILE A 67 -15.36 10.51 -11.19
CA ILE A 67 -16.73 10.19 -10.75
C ILE A 67 -17.56 11.46 -10.89
N ASP A 68 -18.60 11.38 -11.73
CA ASP A 68 -19.49 12.49 -12.01
C ASP A 68 -20.75 12.45 -11.13
N TRP A 69 -21.32 11.24 -10.97
CA TRP A 69 -22.54 11.04 -10.20
C TRP A 69 -22.57 9.67 -9.49
N VAL A 70 -23.21 9.61 -8.33
CA VAL A 70 -23.44 8.39 -7.54
C VAL A 70 -24.79 8.45 -6.86
N GLY A 71 -25.59 7.40 -6.98
CA GLY A 71 -26.90 7.33 -6.30
C GLY A 71 -27.81 6.20 -6.76
N ASP A 72 -29.07 6.26 -6.37
CA ASP A 72 -30.07 5.25 -6.70
C ASP A 72 -30.32 5.16 -8.21
N ASP A 73 -30.42 3.96 -8.75
CA ASP A 73 -30.67 3.70 -10.19
C ASP A 73 -31.86 4.48 -10.75
N ALA A 74 -32.95 4.59 -9.96
CA ALA A 74 -34.15 5.29 -10.38
C ALA A 74 -33.98 6.81 -10.55
N LYS A 75 -32.91 7.38 -9.99
CA LYS A 75 -32.60 8.82 -10.04
C LYS A 75 -31.50 9.17 -11.05
N ALA A 76 -30.88 8.15 -11.65
CA ALA A 76 -29.74 8.35 -12.53
C ALA A 76 -30.17 8.92 -13.88
N ALA A 77 -29.70 10.13 -14.20
CA ALA A 77 -29.82 10.70 -15.54
C ALA A 77 -28.67 10.19 -16.43
N ILE A 78 -28.95 9.24 -17.30
CA ILE A 78 -27.92 8.62 -18.15
C ILE A 78 -27.50 9.58 -19.27
N PRO A 79 -26.22 9.98 -19.35
CA PRO A 79 -25.75 10.85 -20.43
C PRO A 79 -25.87 10.18 -21.80
N LYS A 80 -26.20 10.96 -22.83
CA LYS A 80 -26.26 10.47 -24.20
C LYS A 80 -24.89 10.01 -24.68
N GLY A 81 -24.82 8.83 -25.26
CA GLY A 81 -23.59 8.24 -25.79
C GLY A 81 -22.69 7.59 -24.72
N ALA A 82 -23.16 7.45 -23.49
CA ALA A 82 -22.44 6.72 -22.46
C ALA A 82 -22.37 5.22 -22.75
N ASN A 83 -21.26 4.60 -22.44
CA ASN A 83 -21.13 3.15 -22.36
C ASN A 83 -21.79 2.66 -21.05
N ILE A 84 -22.82 1.81 -21.17
CA ILE A 84 -23.61 1.34 -20.02
C ILE A 84 -23.21 -0.10 -19.69
N ILE A 85 -22.78 -0.32 -18.44
CA ILE A 85 -22.40 -1.61 -17.89
C ILE A 85 -23.39 -1.95 -16.78
N ASP A 86 -24.20 -2.99 -16.99
CA ASP A 86 -25.08 -3.53 -15.95
C ASP A 86 -24.29 -4.46 -15.05
N LEU A 87 -24.15 -4.09 -13.78
CA LEU A 87 -23.41 -4.87 -12.80
C LEU A 87 -24.18 -6.09 -12.29
N ASN A 88 -25.50 -6.18 -12.53
CA ASN A 88 -26.32 -7.30 -12.05
C ASN A 88 -26.11 -7.61 -10.57
N GLY A 89 -26.04 -6.59 -9.73
CA GLY A 89 -25.82 -6.71 -8.29
C GLY A 89 -24.37 -6.97 -7.85
N LYS A 90 -23.40 -7.03 -8.78
CA LYS A 90 -21.98 -7.10 -8.43
C LYS A 90 -21.55 -5.88 -7.64
N ALA A 91 -20.52 -6.05 -6.80
CA ALA A 91 -20.02 -4.94 -6.00
C ALA A 91 -19.19 -3.97 -6.85
N ILE A 92 -19.39 -2.68 -6.55
CA ILE A 92 -18.53 -1.58 -6.99
C ILE A 92 -17.96 -0.89 -5.75
N MET A 93 -16.64 -0.79 -5.66
CA MET A 93 -15.94 -0.17 -4.52
C MET A 93 -14.76 0.66 -4.99
N PRO A 94 -14.16 1.52 -4.12
CA PRO A 94 -12.94 2.25 -4.47
C PRO A 94 -11.78 1.30 -4.74
N GLY A 95 -10.86 1.73 -5.60
CA GLY A 95 -9.58 1.09 -5.77
C GLY A 95 -8.77 1.06 -4.47
N LEU A 96 -8.00 0.01 -4.27
CA LEU A 96 -7.17 -0.15 -3.08
C LEU A 96 -6.02 0.87 -3.08
N VAL A 97 -5.68 1.38 -1.90
CA VAL A 97 -4.56 2.29 -1.63
C VAL A 97 -3.64 1.59 -0.64
N MET A 98 -2.61 0.93 -1.15
CA MET A 98 -1.74 0.02 -0.38
C MET A 98 -0.40 0.70 -0.07
N LEU A 99 -0.01 0.78 1.21
CA LEU A 99 1.06 1.68 1.65
C LEU A 99 2.39 1.01 2.01
N HIS A 100 2.47 -0.31 1.90
CA HIS A 100 3.73 -1.03 2.13
C HIS A 100 3.96 -2.03 1.01
N GLU A 101 4.36 -1.49 -0.14
CA GLU A 101 4.61 -2.29 -1.32
C GLU A 101 6.09 -2.18 -1.75
N HIS A 102 6.56 -3.16 -2.49
CA HIS A 102 7.91 -3.17 -3.05
C HIS A 102 7.88 -3.59 -4.52
N MET A 103 8.95 -3.23 -5.24
CA MET A 103 9.15 -3.65 -6.63
C MET A 103 10.16 -4.79 -6.73
N TYR A 104 10.45 -5.47 -5.61
CA TYR A 104 11.43 -6.54 -5.52
C TYR A 104 10.97 -7.67 -4.61
N ILE A 105 11.62 -8.84 -4.74
CA ILE A 105 11.53 -9.96 -3.81
C ILE A 105 12.90 -10.31 -3.26
N SER A 106 12.93 -10.94 -2.09
CA SER A 106 14.12 -11.58 -1.53
C SER A 106 14.27 -13.00 -2.04
N ALA A 107 15.51 -13.45 -2.20
CA ALA A 107 15.85 -14.81 -2.58
C ALA A 107 16.99 -15.36 -1.73
N HIS A 108 17.25 -16.64 -1.88
CA HIS A 108 18.43 -17.26 -1.31
C HIS A 108 19.71 -16.57 -1.78
N SER A 109 20.61 -16.33 -0.83
CA SER A 109 21.98 -15.95 -1.12
C SER A 109 22.90 -17.18 -0.95
N ILE A 110 23.91 -17.28 -1.81
CA ILE A 110 25.02 -18.22 -1.64
C ILE A 110 25.83 -17.83 -0.39
N GLU A 111 25.84 -16.54 -0.07
CA GLU A 111 26.48 -16.00 1.11
C GLU A 111 25.45 -15.87 2.25
N PRO A 112 25.51 -16.71 3.30
CA PRO A 112 24.47 -16.75 4.34
C PRO A 112 24.26 -15.46 5.12
N ARG A 113 25.28 -14.57 5.12
CA ARG A 113 25.25 -13.28 5.82
C ARG A 113 24.39 -12.25 5.12
N TYR A 114 24.19 -12.38 3.80
CA TYR A 114 23.46 -11.41 3.00
C TYR A 114 22.15 -11.99 2.45
N LEU A 115 21.17 -11.11 2.22
CA LEU A 115 19.97 -11.41 1.46
C LEU A 115 20.11 -10.83 0.05
N ASN A 116 19.83 -11.66 -0.96
CA ASN A 116 19.72 -11.20 -2.33
C ASN A 116 18.33 -10.60 -2.56
N LEU A 117 18.31 -9.44 -3.21
CA LEU A 117 17.08 -8.79 -3.61
C LEU A 117 17.05 -8.70 -5.14
N LYS A 118 15.92 -9.05 -5.74
CA LYS A 118 15.71 -8.95 -7.18
C LYS A 118 14.54 -8.03 -7.51
N GLN A 119 14.81 -7.00 -8.31
CA GLN A 119 13.82 -6.09 -8.84
C GLN A 119 12.89 -6.79 -9.84
N LEU A 120 11.57 -6.52 -9.74
CA LEU A 120 10.53 -7.12 -10.57
C LEU A 120 9.66 -6.04 -11.24
N PRO A 121 10.22 -5.16 -12.08
CA PRO A 121 9.55 -3.96 -12.59
C PRO A 121 8.42 -4.27 -13.58
N PHE A 122 8.35 -5.49 -14.11
CA PHE A 122 7.35 -5.86 -15.12
C PHE A 122 6.23 -6.74 -14.60
N THR A 123 6.47 -7.53 -13.56
CA THR A 123 5.47 -8.45 -13.02
C THR A 123 4.68 -7.82 -11.88
N PHE A 124 5.34 -7.13 -10.96
CA PHE A 124 4.72 -6.58 -9.76
C PHE A 124 3.70 -5.47 -10.05
N PRO A 125 3.96 -4.47 -10.92
CA PRO A 125 2.93 -3.48 -11.23
C PRO A 125 1.65 -4.08 -11.81
N ARG A 126 1.78 -5.11 -12.67
CA ARG A 126 0.63 -5.82 -13.23
C ARG A 126 -0.16 -6.55 -12.17
N LEU A 127 0.53 -7.20 -11.23
CA LEU A 127 -0.11 -7.93 -10.13
C LEU A 127 -0.82 -6.98 -9.16
N TYR A 128 -0.22 -5.84 -8.81
CA TYR A 128 -0.89 -4.83 -7.99
C TYR A 128 -2.17 -4.35 -8.66
N LEU A 129 -2.09 -3.94 -9.92
CA LEU A 129 -3.25 -3.46 -10.65
C LEU A 129 -4.30 -4.57 -10.79
N ALA A 130 -3.90 -5.80 -11.15
CA ALA A 130 -4.81 -6.93 -11.28
C ALA A 130 -5.59 -7.23 -10.00
N ALA A 131 -4.94 -7.10 -8.84
CA ALA A 131 -5.55 -7.34 -7.54
C ALA A 131 -6.41 -6.16 -7.04
N GLY A 132 -6.46 -5.06 -7.78
CA GLY A 132 -7.28 -3.91 -7.43
C GLY A 132 -6.54 -2.76 -6.75
N ALA A 133 -5.23 -2.83 -6.55
CA ALA A 133 -4.47 -1.69 -6.07
C ALA A 133 -4.33 -0.65 -7.20
N THR A 134 -5.10 0.43 -7.10
CA THR A 134 -5.04 1.56 -8.05
C THR A 134 -3.98 2.58 -7.65
N THR A 135 -3.62 2.61 -6.37
CA THR A 135 -2.53 3.42 -5.83
C THR A 135 -1.70 2.60 -4.85
N ILE A 136 -0.37 2.67 -4.99
CA ILE A 136 0.57 2.07 -4.05
C ILE A 136 1.60 3.10 -3.58
N ARG A 137 2.13 2.92 -2.37
CA ARG A 137 3.40 3.52 -1.94
C ARG A 137 4.45 2.43 -1.94
N THR A 138 5.55 2.62 -2.69
CA THR A 138 6.73 1.77 -2.52
C THR A 138 7.37 2.08 -1.17
N CYS A 139 7.60 1.06 -0.35
CA CYS A 139 8.06 1.29 1.03
C CYS A 139 9.57 1.07 1.15
N GLY A 140 10.33 1.81 0.35
CA GLY A 140 11.77 1.71 0.17
C GLY A 140 12.16 1.06 -1.16
N SER A 141 13.13 1.62 -1.82
CA SER A 141 13.62 1.15 -3.11
C SER A 141 15.01 0.53 -3.00
N ILE A 142 15.28 -0.52 -3.77
CA ILE A 142 16.62 -1.10 -3.94
C ILE A 142 17.26 -0.72 -5.28
N GLU A 143 16.42 -0.45 -6.29
CA GLU A 143 16.83 0.03 -7.61
C GLU A 143 16.05 1.30 -7.96
N PRO A 144 16.40 2.44 -7.36
CA PRO A 144 15.58 3.65 -7.38
C PRO A 144 15.35 4.21 -8.77
N TYR A 145 16.33 4.14 -9.66
CA TYR A 145 16.15 4.59 -11.06
C TYR A 145 15.24 3.67 -11.86
N SER A 146 15.17 2.38 -11.52
CA SER A 146 14.19 1.46 -12.08
C SER A 146 12.77 1.83 -11.64
N ASP A 147 12.58 2.15 -10.35
CA ASP A 147 11.27 2.57 -9.81
C ASP A 147 10.80 3.89 -10.44
N LEU A 148 11.68 4.88 -10.57
CA LEU A 148 11.39 6.15 -11.28
C LEU A 148 11.00 5.89 -12.75
N ARG A 149 11.71 4.99 -13.42
CA ARG A 149 11.43 4.69 -14.82
C ARG A 149 10.10 3.99 -14.99
N ILE A 150 9.80 2.95 -14.21
CA ILE A 150 8.53 2.23 -14.33
C ILE A 150 7.32 3.10 -13.97
N LYS A 151 7.46 3.95 -12.92
CA LYS A 151 6.43 4.97 -12.63
C LYS A 151 6.17 5.85 -13.84
N LYS A 152 7.22 6.41 -14.45
CA LYS A 152 7.11 7.25 -15.64
C LYS A 152 6.42 6.52 -16.80
N ASP A 153 6.79 5.27 -17.05
CA ASP A 153 6.19 4.48 -18.13
C ASP A 153 4.71 4.17 -17.86
N ILE A 154 4.33 3.94 -16.60
CA ILE A 154 2.92 3.78 -16.19
C ILE A 154 2.14 5.10 -16.36
N ASP A 155 2.70 6.23 -15.92
CA ASP A 155 2.06 7.54 -16.01
C ASP A 155 1.85 7.98 -17.47
N LEU A 156 2.76 7.58 -18.37
CA LEU A 156 2.65 7.83 -19.82
C LEU A 156 1.75 6.79 -20.56
N GLY A 157 1.19 5.81 -19.86
CA GLY A 157 0.39 4.75 -20.48
C GLY A 157 1.18 3.73 -21.30
N LEU A 158 2.51 3.71 -21.16
CA LEU A 158 3.38 2.76 -21.87
C LEU A 158 3.36 1.37 -21.22
N PHE A 159 3.02 1.30 -19.93
CA PHE A 159 2.99 0.07 -19.16
C PHE A 159 1.78 0.04 -18.20
N PRO A 160 1.10 -1.13 -18.00
CA PRO A 160 -0.02 -1.23 -17.07
C PRO A 160 0.49 -1.37 -15.62
N GLY A 161 -0.05 -0.55 -14.72
CA GLY A 161 0.28 -0.57 -13.31
C GLY A 161 -0.52 0.47 -12.51
N PRO A 162 -0.41 0.47 -11.18
CA PRO A 162 -1.07 1.43 -10.30
C PRO A 162 -0.44 2.83 -10.39
N ASN A 163 -1.10 3.82 -9.82
CA ASN A 163 -0.45 5.08 -9.46
C ASN A 163 0.61 4.79 -8.38
N MET A 164 1.83 5.30 -8.54
CA MET A 164 2.94 5.00 -7.63
C MET A 164 3.37 6.25 -6.87
N GLU A 165 3.26 6.22 -5.57
CA GLU A 165 3.96 7.11 -4.66
C GLU A 165 5.31 6.46 -4.32
N LEU A 166 6.41 7.14 -4.63
CA LEU A 166 7.74 6.56 -4.55
C LEU A 166 8.45 6.93 -3.25
N THR A 167 8.81 5.90 -2.48
CA THR A 167 9.72 6.03 -1.34
C THR A 167 11.15 5.79 -1.80
N ALA A 168 12.05 6.70 -1.45
CA ALA A 168 13.48 6.66 -1.75
C ALA A 168 14.14 5.36 -1.24
N PRO A 169 15.39 5.09 -1.62
CA PRO A 169 16.16 4.01 -1.00
C PRO A 169 16.19 4.12 0.52
N TYR A 170 16.49 3.03 1.19
CA TYR A 170 16.47 2.95 2.65
C TYR A 170 17.52 3.86 3.29
N ILE A 171 17.11 4.58 4.32
CA ILE A 171 18.03 5.26 5.24
C ILE A 171 18.41 4.22 6.31
N GLU A 172 19.48 3.49 6.07
CA GLU A 172 19.95 2.46 6.98
C GLU A 172 21.12 2.99 7.83
N GLY A 173 21.28 2.45 9.02
CA GLY A 173 22.41 2.72 9.89
C GLY A 173 23.62 1.84 9.58
N LYS A 174 24.40 1.52 10.62
CA LYS A 174 25.59 0.68 10.50
C LYS A 174 25.23 -0.80 10.41
N SER A 175 26.02 -1.58 9.67
CA SER A 175 25.96 -3.05 9.66
C SER A 175 24.70 -3.62 9.00
N THR A 176 24.28 -3.05 7.87
CA THR A 176 23.18 -3.61 7.09
C THR A 176 23.45 -5.05 6.61
N ARG A 177 22.39 -5.84 6.56
CA ARG A 177 22.41 -7.20 5.99
C ARG A 177 22.09 -7.22 4.50
N PHE A 178 21.79 -6.06 3.91
CA PHE A 178 21.36 -5.90 2.52
C PHE A 178 22.41 -5.09 1.76
N PRO A 179 23.22 -5.71 0.88
CA PRO A 179 24.25 -5.00 0.12
C PRO A 179 23.74 -3.84 -0.73
N GLN A 180 22.45 -3.88 -1.08
CA GLN A 180 21.81 -2.82 -1.87
C GLN A 180 21.38 -1.60 -1.03
N MET A 181 21.45 -1.68 0.31
CA MET A 181 21.09 -0.58 1.18
C MET A 181 22.31 0.28 1.51
N ASN A 182 22.13 1.60 1.42
CA ASN A 182 23.18 2.55 1.72
C ASN A 182 23.24 2.86 3.21
N GLU A 183 24.41 2.69 3.83
CA GLU A 183 24.63 3.05 5.21
C GLU A 183 24.81 4.57 5.38
N ASN A 184 23.92 5.19 6.13
CA ASN A 184 24.00 6.59 6.54
C ASN A 184 24.59 6.66 7.96
N LYS A 185 25.91 6.87 8.05
CA LYS A 185 26.68 6.72 9.29
C LYS A 185 26.61 7.92 10.21
N THR A 186 26.23 9.08 9.67
CA THR A 186 26.15 10.34 10.41
C THR A 186 24.85 11.10 10.10
N PRO A 187 24.43 12.02 10.99
CA PRO A 187 23.32 12.92 10.71
C PRO A 187 23.47 13.72 9.41
N ALA A 188 24.70 14.12 9.06
CA ALA A 188 24.97 14.85 7.82
C ALA A 188 24.76 13.98 6.58
N ASP A 189 25.17 12.70 6.62
CA ASP A 189 24.94 11.74 5.53
C ASP A 189 23.44 11.57 5.27
N ALA A 190 22.64 11.39 6.33
CA ALA A 190 21.19 11.21 6.23
C ALA A 190 20.49 12.44 5.64
N ALA A 191 20.88 13.65 6.06
CA ALA A 191 20.34 14.88 5.47
C ALA A 191 20.71 15.04 3.98
N ALA A 192 21.96 14.76 3.63
CA ALA A 192 22.44 14.81 2.24
C ALA A 192 21.70 13.78 1.37
N PHE A 193 21.52 12.57 1.88
CA PHE A 193 20.80 11.49 1.24
C PHE A 193 19.33 11.86 0.95
N VAL A 194 18.62 12.40 1.93
CA VAL A 194 17.23 12.87 1.76
C VAL A 194 17.16 13.95 0.69
N ASN A 195 18.06 14.95 0.74
CA ASN A 195 18.06 16.03 -0.23
C ASN A 195 18.33 15.52 -1.65
N TYR A 196 19.31 14.64 -1.83
CA TYR A 196 19.65 14.07 -3.13
C TYR A 196 18.45 13.33 -3.75
N TRP A 197 17.82 12.41 -3.02
CA TRP A 197 16.73 11.62 -3.57
C TRP A 197 15.44 12.42 -3.77
N ALA A 198 15.19 13.45 -2.96
CA ALA A 198 14.11 14.39 -3.20
C ALA A 198 14.32 15.16 -4.52
N ASP A 199 15.56 15.56 -4.84
CA ASP A 199 15.91 16.20 -6.12
C ASP A 199 15.76 15.24 -7.31
N GLN A 200 15.87 13.92 -7.10
CA GLN A 200 15.58 12.91 -8.13
C GLN A 200 14.07 12.65 -8.32
N GLY A 201 13.20 13.22 -7.49
CA GLY A 201 11.74 13.10 -7.63
C GLY A 201 11.07 12.09 -6.70
N PHE A 202 11.77 11.58 -5.70
CA PHE A 202 11.13 10.78 -4.64
C PHE A 202 10.32 11.66 -3.70
N THR A 203 9.17 11.19 -3.28
CA THR A 203 8.17 11.95 -2.52
C THR A 203 8.03 11.51 -1.07
N SER A 204 8.66 10.40 -0.69
CA SER A 204 8.75 9.92 0.68
C SER A 204 10.07 9.21 0.97
N PHE A 205 10.32 8.96 2.26
CA PHE A 205 11.54 8.33 2.76
C PHE A 205 11.21 7.21 3.76
N LYS A 206 12.11 6.22 3.88
CA LYS A 206 12.00 5.15 4.87
C LYS A 206 13.29 5.01 5.65
N ALA A 207 13.20 5.25 6.97
CA ALA A 207 14.25 4.87 7.92
C ALA A 207 14.18 3.36 8.21
N TYR A 208 15.34 2.73 8.40
CA TYR A 208 15.42 1.29 8.61
C TYR A 208 16.07 0.93 9.94
N MET A 209 16.18 -0.34 10.21
CA MET A 209 16.39 -0.95 11.53
C MET A 209 17.60 -0.42 12.29
N GLY A 210 18.72 -0.18 11.60
CA GLY A 210 20.00 0.18 12.20
C GLY A 210 20.26 1.69 12.40
N VAL A 211 19.29 2.55 12.07
CA VAL A 211 19.47 4.00 12.19
C VAL A 211 19.37 4.45 13.64
N ASP A 212 20.35 5.23 14.12
CA ASP A 212 20.32 5.82 15.44
C ASP A 212 19.45 7.08 15.52
N LYS A 213 19.12 7.49 16.74
CA LYS A 213 18.19 8.59 17.03
C LYS A 213 18.61 9.94 16.43
N LEU A 214 19.91 10.28 16.43
CA LEU A 214 20.40 11.55 15.90
C LEU A 214 20.36 11.55 14.37
N THR A 215 20.74 10.46 13.75
CA THR A 215 20.69 10.25 12.30
C THR A 215 19.25 10.27 11.81
N LEU A 216 18.33 9.59 12.53
CA LEU A 216 16.90 9.62 12.25
C LEU A 216 16.33 11.04 12.34
N LYS A 217 16.66 11.79 13.40
CA LYS A 217 16.20 13.19 13.56
C LYS A 217 16.63 14.05 12.38
N SER A 218 17.88 13.92 11.93
CA SER A 218 18.39 14.68 10.79
C SER A 218 17.66 14.34 9.49
N ALA A 219 17.34 13.06 9.26
CA ALA A 219 16.56 12.63 8.12
C ALA A 219 15.12 13.20 8.15
N ILE A 220 14.46 13.15 9.32
CA ILE A 220 13.12 13.72 9.52
C ILE A 220 13.12 15.22 9.21
N ASP A 221 14.08 15.97 9.77
CA ASP A 221 14.15 17.41 9.56
C ASP A 221 14.40 17.78 8.09
N ALA A 222 15.28 17.04 7.41
CA ALA A 222 15.55 17.23 5.99
C ALA A 222 14.32 16.94 5.13
N ALA A 223 13.57 15.88 5.41
CA ALA A 223 12.34 15.54 4.71
C ALA A 223 11.26 16.62 4.94
N HIS A 224 11.03 17.02 6.19
CA HIS A 224 10.04 18.02 6.55
C HIS A 224 10.35 19.41 5.97
N LYS A 225 11.62 19.81 5.92
CA LYS A 225 12.03 21.06 5.25
C LYS A 225 11.62 21.11 3.78
N ARG A 226 11.44 19.96 3.16
CA ARG A 226 10.99 19.80 1.77
C ARG A 226 9.49 19.48 1.65
N ASN A 227 8.74 19.51 2.75
CA ASN A 227 7.33 19.11 2.85
C ASN A 227 7.10 17.65 2.41
N LEU A 228 8.07 16.76 2.65
CA LEU A 228 8.01 15.34 2.35
C LEU A 228 7.85 14.52 3.63
N LYS A 229 7.30 13.30 3.49
CA LYS A 229 7.02 12.40 4.61
C LYS A 229 8.13 11.38 4.79
N ILE A 230 8.27 10.89 6.03
CA ILE A 230 9.18 9.82 6.39
C ILE A 230 8.46 8.75 7.20
N THR A 231 8.70 7.50 6.85
CA THR A 231 8.21 6.31 7.55
C THR A 231 9.38 5.49 8.08
N GLY A 232 9.11 4.44 8.87
CA GLY A 232 10.20 3.62 9.41
C GLY A 232 9.82 2.21 9.82
N HIS A 233 10.76 1.29 9.58
CA HIS A 233 10.86 -0.01 10.23
C HIS A 233 12.07 0.08 11.19
N LEU A 234 11.81 0.23 12.48
CA LEU A 234 12.82 0.64 13.45
C LEU A 234 13.06 -0.43 14.51
N ASP A 235 14.34 -0.74 14.75
CA ASP A 235 14.75 -1.62 15.86
C ASP A 235 15.48 -0.83 16.96
N ILE A 236 16.43 0.02 16.56
CA ILE A 236 17.27 0.79 17.47
C ILE A 236 16.48 1.90 18.14
N VAL A 237 15.66 2.61 17.37
CA VAL A 237 14.78 3.69 17.86
C VAL A 237 13.38 3.12 18.09
N THR A 238 12.80 3.36 19.26
CA THR A 238 11.44 2.93 19.59
C THR A 238 10.39 3.77 18.86
N TYR A 239 9.16 3.28 18.76
CA TYR A 239 8.03 4.02 18.16
C TYR A 239 7.74 5.32 18.91
N LYS A 240 7.82 5.28 20.25
CA LYS A 240 7.65 6.46 21.10
C LYS A 240 8.72 7.53 20.85
N GLU A 241 9.98 7.12 20.69
CA GLU A 241 11.08 8.02 20.33
C GLU A 241 10.88 8.59 18.92
N ALA A 242 10.59 7.76 17.92
CA ALA A 242 10.35 8.19 16.55
C ALA A 242 9.20 9.20 16.46
N ALA A 243 8.10 8.95 17.17
CA ALA A 243 6.96 9.87 17.27
C ALA A 243 7.35 11.20 17.92
N SER A 244 8.23 11.16 18.95
CA SER A 244 8.75 12.37 19.60
C SER A 244 9.65 13.20 18.68
N LEU A 245 10.35 12.54 17.74
CA LEU A 245 11.19 13.19 16.74
C LEU A 245 10.40 13.78 15.57
N GLY A 246 9.08 13.46 15.45
CA GLY A 246 8.19 13.98 14.42
C GLY A 246 8.04 13.08 13.20
N MET A 247 8.35 11.77 13.29
CA MET A 247 8.08 10.82 12.21
C MET A 247 6.60 10.82 11.81
N ASN A 248 6.29 10.54 10.54
CA ASN A 248 4.91 10.63 10.03
C ASN A 248 4.16 9.30 10.08
N ASN A 249 4.86 8.18 9.86
CA ASN A 249 4.26 6.85 9.77
C ASN A 249 5.21 5.79 10.32
N LEU A 250 4.63 4.71 10.87
CA LEU A 250 5.35 3.53 11.34
C LEU A 250 4.88 2.30 10.56
N GLU A 251 5.83 1.47 10.17
CA GLU A 251 5.57 0.28 9.37
C GLU A 251 5.39 -0.97 10.24
N HIS A 252 4.72 -1.98 9.66
CA HIS A 252 4.57 -3.32 10.25
C HIS A 252 3.68 -3.39 11.50
N GLY A 253 2.73 -2.47 11.64
CA GLY A 253 1.84 -2.50 12.78
C GLY A 253 2.61 -2.44 14.10
N PHE A 254 2.26 -3.33 15.02
CA PHE A 254 2.99 -3.46 16.30
C PHE A 254 3.97 -4.64 16.34
N MET A 255 4.08 -5.43 15.25
CA MET A 255 5.06 -6.52 15.16
C MET A 255 6.51 -6.04 15.22
N ALA A 256 6.79 -4.86 14.69
CA ALA A 256 8.12 -4.26 14.69
C ALA A 256 8.36 -3.28 15.86
N SER A 257 7.39 -3.09 16.78
CA SER A 257 7.58 -2.20 17.94
C SER A 257 8.59 -2.80 18.94
N THR A 258 9.56 -1.99 19.34
CA THR A 258 10.54 -2.36 20.37
C THR A 258 10.27 -1.67 21.73
N ASP A 259 9.17 -0.92 21.85
CA ASP A 259 8.85 -0.12 23.05
C ASP A 259 8.68 -0.96 24.31
N PHE A 260 8.20 -2.18 24.18
CA PHE A 260 8.01 -3.12 25.30
C PHE A 260 9.10 -4.21 25.35
N ALA A 261 10.14 -4.12 24.54
CA ALA A 261 11.20 -5.12 24.53
C ALA A 261 12.02 -5.08 25.84
N PHE A 262 12.04 -6.21 26.54
CA PHE A 262 12.79 -6.30 27.80
C PHE A 262 14.27 -6.02 27.60
N GLY A 263 14.84 -5.18 28.46
CA GLY A 263 16.27 -4.82 28.43
C GLY A 263 16.67 -3.90 27.28
N LYS A 264 15.69 -3.32 26.53
CA LYS A 264 15.96 -2.35 25.46
C LYS A 264 16.69 -1.12 26.02
N LYS A 265 17.84 -0.80 25.41
CA LYS A 265 18.61 0.40 25.74
C LYS A 265 18.49 1.43 24.63
N GLU A 266 18.73 2.69 24.99
CA GLU A 266 18.73 3.79 24.02
C GLU A 266 19.84 3.59 22.97
N ASN A 267 19.51 3.79 21.70
CA ASN A 267 20.39 3.63 20.54
C ASN A 267 21.06 2.24 20.40
N GLU A 268 20.48 1.20 21.00
CA GLU A 268 20.91 -0.18 20.81
C GLU A 268 19.73 -1.02 20.32
N PRO A 269 19.92 -2.04 19.44
CA PRO A 269 18.86 -2.97 19.12
C PRO A 269 18.49 -3.81 20.37
N PRO A 270 17.26 -4.30 20.48
CA PRO A 270 16.92 -5.26 21.53
C PRO A 270 17.74 -6.55 21.34
N ALA A 271 17.94 -7.30 22.41
CA ALA A 271 18.52 -8.62 22.30
C ALA A 271 17.68 -9.51 21.35
N ALA A 272 18.34 -10.42 20.62
CA ALA A 272 17.67 -11.29 19.64
C ALA A 272 16.45 -11.98 20.24
N GLY A 273 15.30 -11.84 19.60
CA GLY A 273 14.02 -12.41 20.04
C GLY A 273 13.35 -11.71 21.24
N ALA A 274 14.00 -10.73 21.88
CA ALA A 274 13.46 -10.06 23.07
C ALA A 274 12.14 -9.32 22.78
N ALA A 275 12.05 -8.62 21.64
CA ALA A 275 10.82 -7.94 21.24
C ALA A 275 9.66 -8.92 21.07
N ILE A 276 9.83 -10.00 20.33
CA ILE A 276 8.82 -11.05 20.13
C ILE A 276 8.41 -11.69 21.45
N LYS A 277 9.38 -12.07 22.29
CA LYS A 277 9.09 -12.66 23.60
C LYS A 277 8.36 -11.71 24.53
N SER A 278 8.71 -10.43 24.53
CA SER A 278 8.02 -9.42 25.34
C SER A 278 6.60 -9.19 24.84
N LEU A 279 6.42 -9.03 23.53
CA LEU A 279 5.09 -8.89 22.92
C LEU A 279 4.22 -10.12 23.16
N SER A 280 4.77 -11.35 23.09
CA SER A 280 4.03 -12.58 23.36
C SER A 280 3.46 -12.66 24.78
N ASN A 281 4.07 -11.97 25.74
CA ASN A 281 3.65 -11.93 27.14
C ASN A 281 2.94 -10.63 27.53
N LEU A 282 2.87 -9.64 26.64
CA LEU A 282 2.31 -8.32 26.91
C LEU A 282 0.81 -8.40 27.25
N ASP A 283 0.39 -7.76 28.32
CA ASP A 283 -1.02 -7.48 28.57
C ASP A 283 -1.45 -6.25 27.76
N ILE A 284 -2.08 -6.51 26.62
CA ILE A 284 -2.53 -5.45 25.69
C ILE A 284 -3.68 -4.57 26.25
N GLN A 285 -4.33 -4.99 27.34
CA GLN A 285 -5.36 -4.21 28.00
C GLN A 285 -4.83 -3.34 29.13
N SER A 286 -3.53 -3.46 29.45
CA SER A 286 -2.90 -2.66 30.50
C SER A 286 -2.92 -1.15 30.21
N ASP A 287 -2.91 -0.36 31.27
CA ASP A 287 -2.87 1.11 31.16
C ASP A 287 -1.62 1.59 30.44
N SER A 288 -0.50 0.90 30.60
CA SER A 288 0.75 1.24 29.93
C SER A 288 0.64 1.11 28.39
N VAL A 289 -0.03 0.08 27.90
CA VAL A 289 -0.28 -0.09 26.45
C VAL A 289 -1.28 0.97 25.95
N LYS A 290 -2.35 1.23 26.67
CA LYS A 290 -3.31 2.28 26.29
C LYS A 290 -2.67 3.67 26.27
N GLN A 291 -1.85 4.00 27.26
CA GLN A 291 -1.09 5.26 27.29
C GLN A 291 -0.08 5.36 26.15
N PHE A 292 0.59 4.27 25.81
CA PHE A 292 1.49 4.21 24.66
C PHE A 292 0.74 4.46 23.34
N ILE A 293 -0.38 3.79 23.13
CA ILE A 293 -1.22 3.99 21.94
C ILE A 293 -1.76 5.43 21.88
N GLN A 294 -2.28 5.97 23.01
CA GLN A 294 -2.74 7.35 23.06
C GLN A 294 -1.64 8.34 22.73
N PHE A 295 -0.42 8.10 23.23
CA PHE A 295 0.73 8.94 22.91
C PHE A 295 1.02 8.97 21.38
N LEU A 296 0.98 7.82 20.69
CA LEU A 296 1.15 7.77 19.23
C LEU A 296 0.04 8.55 18.50
N ILE A 297 -1.21 8.44 18.97
CA ILE A 297 -2.34 9.17 18.40
C ILE A 297 -2.19 10.68 18.61
N ASP A 298 -1.81 11.12 19.81
CA ASP A 298 -1.59 12.54 20.12
C ASP A 298 -0.46 13.14 19.27
N LYS A 299 0.54 12.33 18.91
CA LYS A 299 1.62 12.68 17.98
C LYS A 299 1.19 12.60 16.51
N LYS A 300 -0.07 12.26 16.22
CA LYS A 300 -0.63 12.09 14.86
C LYS A 300 0.14 11.07 14.02
N MET A 301 0.67 10.04 14.68
CA MET A 301 1.31 8.93 13.99
C MET A 301 0.27 8.13 13.21
N SER A 302 0.54 7.87 11.94
CA SER A 302 -0.15 6.81 11.22
C SER A 302 0.63 5.49 11.34
N ILE A 303 -0.06 4.37 11.27
CA ILE A 303 0.54 3.04 11.30
C ILE A 303 0.09 2.28 10.06
N THR A 304 1.02 1.58 9.42
CA THR A 304 0.72 0.67 8.30
C THR A 304 0.84 -0.77 8.78
N SER A 305 -0.27 -1.49 8.79
CA SER A 305 -0.30 -2.95 8.98
C SER A 305 0.37 -3.64 7.80
N SER A 306 1.13 -4.70 8.07
CA SER A 306 1.66 -5.60 7.05
C SER A 306 1.68 -7.05 7.58
N LEU A 307 0.61 -7.46 8.23
CA LEU A 307 0.51 -8.80 8.85
C LEU A 307 0.75 -9.94 7.87
N ALA A 308 0.48 -9.73 6.57
CA ALA A 308 0.65 -10.76 5.56
C ALA A 308 2.09 -11.31 5.47
N VAL A 309 3.12 -10.46 5.60
CA VAL A 309 4.52 -10.91 5.58
C VAL A 309 4.89 -11.68 6.85
N PHE A 310 4.30 -11.33 7.99
CA PHE A 310 4.56 -12.00 9.27
C PHE A 310 3.81 -13.31 9.41
N GLU A 311 2.61 -13.43 8.84
CA GLU A 311 1.83 -14.66 8.87
C GLU A 311 2.61 -15.86 8.36
N GLY A 312 3.45 -15.66 7.34
CA GLY A 312 4.31 -16.69 6.77
C GLY A 312 5.29 -17.36 7.75
N SER A 313 5.52 -16.75 8.92
CA SER A 313 6.38 -17.30 9.99
C SER A 313 5.59 -17.89 11.16
N THR A 314 4.27 -17.87 11.12
CA THR A 314 3.41 -18.51 12.13
C THR A 314 3.30 -20.01 11.90
N THR A 315 2.99 -20.76 12.96
CA THR A 315 2.75 -22.22 12.84
C THR A 315 1.39 -22.57 12.22
N THR A 316 0.49 -21.59 12.14
CA THR A 316 -0.89 -21.72 11.64
C THR A 316 -1.06 -21.22 10.21
N GLN A 317 -0.01 -21.22 9.42
CA GLN A 317 0.00 -20.65 8.06
C GLN A 317 -1.18 -21.14 7.20
N PRO A 318 -1.80 -20.24 6.43
CA PRO A 318 -2.80 -20.64 5.46
C PRO A 318 -2.17 -21.51 4.36
N LYS A 319 -3.01 -22.30 3.69
CA LYS A 319 -2.55 -23.02 2.49
C LYS A 319 -2.16 -22.01 1.41
N PRO A 320 -1.09 -22.28 0.63
CA PRO A 320 -0.71 -21.45 -0.48
C PRO A 320 -1.89 -21.20 -1.42
N ILE A 321 -2.04 -19.97 -1.88
CA ILE A 321 -3.00 -19.64 -2.94
C ILE A 321 -2.44 -20.26 -4.23
N ALA A 322 -3.18 -21.17 -4.84
CA ALA A 322 -2.71 -21.93 -6.01
C ALA A 322 -2.31 -21.01 -7.17
N GLU A 323 -3.05 -19.92 -7.37
CA GLU A 323 -2.76 -18.92 -8.40
C GLU A 323 -1.44 -18.18 -8.12
N ALA A 324 -1.15 -17.85 -6.86
CA ALA A 324 0.13 -17.22 -6.47
C ALA A 324 1.31 -18.16 -6.73
N VAL A 325 1.16 -19.45 -6.38
CA VAL A 325 2.16 -20.48 -6.66
C VAL A 325 2.40 -20.62 -8.17
N ASN A 326 1.31 -20.61 -8.97
CA ASN A 326 1.38 -20.70 -10.43
C ASN A 326 1.96 -19.44 -11.09
N ALA A 327 1.93 -18.29 -10.42
CA ALA A 327 2.56 -17.07 -10.92
C ALA A 327 4.09 -17.10 -10.76
N MET A 328 4.61 -17.85 -9.77
CA MET A 328 6.04 -17.94 -9.48
C MET A 328 6.81 -18.66 -10.58
N SER A 329 8.04 -18.20 -10.86
CA SER A 329 9.02 -18.99 -11.60
C SER A 329 9.36 -20.28 -10.86
N PRO A 330 9.88 -21.31 -11.53
CA PRO A 330 10.19 -22.59 -10.89
C PRO A 330 11.06 -22.47 -9.64
N ASP A 331 12.17 -21.74 -9.71
CA ASP A 331 13.10 -21.56 -8.61
C ASP A 331 12.45 -20.82 -7.41
N THR A 332 11.71 -19.76 -7.69
CA THR A 332 11.00 -19.00 -6.65
C THR A 332 9.92 -19.86 -5.98
N ARG A 333 9.20 -20.65 -6.76
CA ARG A 333 8.17 -21.56 -6.27
C ARG A 333 8.76 -22.65 -5.37
N ASP A 334 9.84 -23.29 -5.81
CA ASP A 334 10.48 -24.37 -5.07
C ASP A 334 11.05 -23.85 -3.74
N PHE A 335 11.66 -22.69 -3.74
CA PHE A 335 12.11 -21.99 -2.55
C PHE A 335 10.95 -21.71 -1.58
N TYR A 336 9.85 -21.17 -2.08
CA TYR A 336 8.66 -20.89 -1.29
C TYR A 336 8.08 -22.15 -0.65
N LEU A 337 7.92 -23.22 -1.42
CA LEU A 337 7.38 -24.49 -0.93
C LEU A 337 8.29 -25.13 0.13
N GLN A 338 9.60 -25.05 -0.03
CA GLN A 338 10.56 -25.52 0.99
C GLN A 338 10.42 -24.77 2.31
N ARG A 339 10.25 -23.47 2.28
CA ARG A 339 10.02 -22.65 3.48
C ARG A 339 8.73 -23.03 4.20
N LEU A 340 7.65 -23.29 3.47
CA LEU A 340 6.39 -23.74 4.06
C LEU A 340 6.55 -25.06 4.84
N VAL A 341 7.34 -25.99 4.30
CA VAL A 341 7.64 -27.27 4.99
C VAL A 341 8.42 -27.01 6.27
N SER A 342 9.44 -26.16 6.22
CA SER A 342 10.28 -25.83 7.38
C SER A 342 9.51 -25.15 8.51
N ALA A 343 8.60 -24.25 8.19
CA ALA A 343 7.79 -23.53 9.18
C ALA A 343 6.78 -24.45 9.92
N LYS A 344 6.33 -25.53 9.28
CA LYS A 344 5.37 -26.51 9.85
C LYS A 344 6.01 -27.49 10.84
N SER A 345 7.30 -27.44 11.08
CA SER A 345 8.01 -28.42 11.97
C SER A 345 7.80 -28.18 13.46
N ALA A 346 7.23 -27.02 13.87
CA ALA A 346 6.96 -26.72 15.27
C ALA A 346 5.70 -27.46 15.79
N THR A 347 5.81 -28.03 16.98
CA THR A 347 4.70 -28.70 17.66
C THR A 347 3.99 -27.74 18.61
N GLY A 348 2.95 -27.06 18.09
CA GLY A 348 2.10 -26.14 18.88
C GLY A 348 2.47 -24.65 18.73
N PRO A 349 1.65 -23.75 19.33
CA PRO A 349 1.85 -22.29 19.21
C PRO A 349 3.16 -21.82 19.82
N THR A 350 3.92 -21.05 19.09
CA THR A 350 5.20 -20.42 19.50
C THR A 350 4.98 -19.05 20.13
N ASP A 351 6.04 -18.46 20.70
CA ASP A 351 6.00 -17.05 21.12
C ASP A 351 5.73 -16.12 19.93
N TYR A 352 6.14 -16.51 18.72
CA TYR A 352 5.85 -15.75 17.52
C TYR A 352 4.35 -15.74 17.18
N ASP A 353 3.65 -16.87 17.28
CA ASP A 353 2.20 -16.92 17.06
C ASP A 353 1.44 -16.05 18.05
N LYS A 354 1.85 -16.07 19.33
CA LYS A 354 1.25 -15.23 20.38
C LYS A 354 1.51 -13.74 20.13
N ALA A 355 2.74 -13.39 19.73
CA ALA A 355 3.11 -12.02 19.40
C ALA A 355 2.31 -11.50 18.19
N PHE A 356 2.20 -12.32 17.14
CA PHE A 356 1.39 -12.01 15.95
C PHE A 356 -0.07 -11.70 16.33
N ALA A 357 -0.71 -12.57 17.12
CA ALA A 357 -2.09 -12.37 17.55
C ALA A 357 -2.25 -11.11 18.43
N LYS A 358 -1.25 -10.79 19.26
CA LYS A 358 -1.29 -9.58 20.10
C LYS A 358 -1.05 -8.31 19.29
N ALA A 359 -0.11 -8.33 18.35
CA ALA A 359 0.12 -7.21 17.44
C ALA A 359 -1.14 -6.85 16.66
N ALA A 360 -1.83 -7.87 16.10
CA ALA A 360 -3.10 -7.71 15.42
C ALA A 360 -4.14 -7.02 16.34
N LYS A 361 -4.31 -7.51 17.57
CA LYS A 361 -5.24 -6.88 18.53
C LYS A 361 -4.83 -5.46 18.93
N MET A 362 -3.54 -5.15 18.97
CA MET A 362 -3.07 -3.77 19.22
C MET A 362 -3.37 -2.85 18.04
N GLU A 363 -3.33 -3.33 16.79
CA GLU A 363 -3.77 -2.58 15.60
C GLU A 363 -5.26 -2.21 15.71
N LYS A 364 -6.10 -3.18 16.11
CA LYS A 364 -7.52 -2.91 16.37
C LYS A 364 -7.72 -1.89 17.49
N LEU A 365 -7.00 -2.03 18.59
CA LEU A 365 -7.07 -1.11 19.71
C LEU A 365 -6.64 0.32 19.30
N PHE A 366 -5.56 0.44 18.53
CA PHE A 366 -5.09 1.72 17.99
C PHE A 366 -6.16 2.40 17.12
N TYR A 367 -6.79 1.63 16.22
CA TYR A 367 -7.88 2.14 15.38
C TYR A 367 -9.10 2.55 16.20
N ASP A 368 -9.54 1.72 17.16
CA ASP A 368 -10.72 1.99 18.00
C ASP A 368 -10.53 3.22 18.90
N MET A 369 -9.28 3.52 19.28
CA MET A 369 -8.92 4.73 20.02
C MET A 369 -8.80 5.98 19.12
N GLY A 370 -9.02 5.84 17.80
CA GLY A 370 -9.02 6.95 16.83
C GLY A 370 -7.71 7.10 16.05
N GLY A 371 -6.81 6.13 16.11
CA GLY A 371 -5.56 6.11 15.33
C GLY A 371 -5.79 5.88 13.83
N LEU A 372 -4.94 6.45 13.01
CA LEU A 372 -4.97 6.26 11.55
C LEU A 372 -4.20 5.00 11.17
N LEU A 373 -4.93 3.89 11.02
CA LEU A 373 -4.39 2.62 10.50
C LEU A 373 -4.59 2.55 8.99
N SER A 374 -3.56 2.16 8.27
CA SER A 374 -3.56 1.80 6.85
C SER A 374 -3.00 0.38 6.67
N VAL A 375 -2.96 -0.15 5.46
CA VAL A 375 -2.51 -1.51 5.19
C VAL A 375 -1.58 -1.58 3.99
N GLY A 376 -0.66 -2.54 4.01
CA GLY A 376 0.24 -2.92 2.94
C GLY A 376 0.56 -4.41 2.99
N THR A 377 1.31 -4.88 2.01
CA THR A 377 1.58 -6.30 1.80
C THR A 377 2.95 -6.73 2.30
N ASP A 378 3.96 -5.88 2.08
CA ASP A 378 5.39 -6.20 2.19
C ASP A 378 5.77 -7.46 1.37
N PRO A 379 5.60 -7.42 0.04
CA PRO A 379 5.71 -8.59 -0.83
C PRO A 379 7.17 -8.94 -1.13
N THR A 380 7.97 -9.12 -0.10
CA THR A 380 9.41 -9.42 -0.20
C THR A 380 9.71 -10.89 -0.47
N GLY A 381 8.69 -11.72 -0.66
CA GLY A 381 8.83 -13.18 -0.81
C GLY A 381 9.03 -13.91 0.53
N ASN A 382 9.28 -13.21 1.63
CA ASN A 382 9.24 -13.81 2.96
C ASN A 382 7.82 -14.28 3.25
N GLY A 383 7.70 -15.52 3.78
CA GLY A 383 6.39 -16.10 4.03
C GLY A 383 5.54 -16.39 2.79
N GLY A 384 6.10 -16.27 1.59
CA GLY A 384 5.38 -16.49 0.33
C GLY A 384 4.47 -15.34 -0.10
N THR A 385 4.64 -14.19 0.50
CA THR A 385 3.83 -13.00 0.19
C THR A 385 4.28 -12.40 -1.13
N LEU A 386 3.39 -12.40 -2.13
CA LEU A 386 3.61 -11.81 -3.44
C LEU A 386 2.74 -10.56 -3.65
N ALA A 387 3.23 -9.64 -4.47
CA ALA A 387 2.43 -8.52 -4.98
C ALA A 387 1.08 -9.03 -5.53
N GLY A 388 0.02 -8.27 -5.30
CA GLY A 388 -1.33 -8.61 -5.73
C GLY A 388 -2.01 -9.63 -4.83
N TYR A 389 -1.55 -10.85 -4.81
CA TYR A 389 -2.12 -11.92 -3.96
C TYR A 389 -1.99 -11.60 -2.47
N GLY A 390 -0.86 -11.04 -2.07
CA GLY A 390 -0.61 -10.60 -0.70
C GLY A 390 -1.47 -9.39 -0.30
N ASN A 391 -1.86 -8.54 -1.26
CA ASN A 391 -2.76 -7.41 -0.99
C ASN A 391 -4.12 -7.90 -0.48
N TRP A 392 -4.68 -8.92 -1.12
CA TRP A 392 -5.92 -9.55 -0.65
C TRP A 392 -5.76 -10.17 0.72
N ARG A 393 -4.63 -10.90 0.93
CA ARG A 393 -4.37 -11.55 2.23
C ARG A 393 -4.21 -10.53 3.35
N ALA A 394 -3.54 -9.42 3.09
CA ALA A 394 -3.40 -8.35 4.08
C ALA A 394 -4.77 -7.79 4.53
N ILE A 395 -5.71 -7.63 3.59
CA ILE A 395 -7.06 -7.14 3.90
C ILE A 395 -7.89 -8.21 4.62
N GLU A 396 -7.76 -9.49 4.26
CA GLU A 396 -8.41 -10.59 4.98
C GLU A 396 -7.95 -10.68 6.43
N LEU A 397 -6.65 -10.49 6.68
CA LEU A 397 -6.07 -10.53 8.02
C LEU A 397 -6.58 -9.41 8.93
N LEU A 398 -6.92 -8.24 8.40
CA LEU A 398 -7.61 -7.21 9.18
C LEU A 398 -8.92 -7.74 9.78
N VAL A 399 -9.64 -8.60 9.06
CA VAL A 399 -10.88 -9.21 9.58
C VAL A 399 -10.58 -10.42 10.47
N GLU A 400 -9.74 -11.33 10.00
CA GLU A 400 -9.51 -12.63 10.64
C GLU A 400 -8.65 -12.53 11.91
N ALA A 401 -7.57 -11.74 11.88
CA ALA A 401 -6.61 -11.63 12.99
C ALA A 401 -6.92 -10.44 13.91
N ASP A 402 -7.15 -9.26 13.33
CA ASP A 402 -7.40 -8.04 14.10
C ASP A 402 -8.82 -8.03 14.66
N GLY A 403 -9.81 -8.51 13.90
CA GLY A 403 -11.22 -8.55 14.26
C GLY A 403 -12.01 -7.32 13.79
N PHE A 404 -11.55 -6.68 12.70
CA PHE A 404 -12.33 -5.64 12.01
C PHE A 404 -13.54 -6.24 11.30
N THR A 405 -14.58 -5.43 11.13
CA THR A 405 -15.64 -5.76 10.18
C THR A 405 -15.11 -5.66 8.74
N PRO A 406 -15.71 -6.38 7.76
CA PRO A 406 -15.30 -6.26 6.36
C PRO A 406 -15.33 -4.81 5.84
N LEU A 407 -16.30 -3.99 6.26
CA LEU A 407 -16.41 -2.59 5.85
C LEU A 407 -15.31 -1.70 6.46
N GLU A 408 -14.89 -1.98 7.70
CA GLU A 408 -13.73 -1.30 8.30
C GLU A 408 -12.44 -1.69 7.58
N ALA A 409 -12.25 -2.97 7.27
CA ALA A 409 -11.08 -3.44 6.52
C ALA A 409 -10.99 -2.78 5.13
N ILE A 410 -12.11 -2.66 4.41
CA ILE A 410 -12.17 -1.94 3.14
C ILE A 410 -11.83 -0.45 3.34
N LYS A 411 -12.36 0.21 4.38
CA LYS A 411 -12.03 1.62 4.70
C LYS A 411 -10.53 1.78 4.97
N ILE A 412 -9.92 0.87 5.72
CA ILE A 412 -8.48 0.86 6.01
C ILE A 412 -7.66 0.73 4.72
N ALA A 413 -8.09 -0.14 3.80
CA ALA A 413 -7.41 -0.41 2.54
C ALA A 413 -7.72 0.61 1.41
N THR A 414 -8.57 1.60 1.66
CA THR A 414 -8.96 2.61 0.67
C THR A 414 -8.83 4.03 1.23
N LEU A 415 -9.82 4.51 1.99
CA LEU A 415 -9.85 5.87 2.53
C LEU A 415 -8.67 6.17 3.46
N ASN A 416 -8.38 5.28 4.42
CA ASN A 416 -7.31 5.54 5.39
C ASN A 416 -5.94 5.60 4.71
N GLY A 417 -5.67 4.72 3.73
CA GLY A 417 -4.46 4.79 2.91
C GLY A 417 -4.36 6.13 2.19
N SER A 418 -5.46 6.62 1.60
CA SER A 418 -5.48 7.92 0.92
C SER A 418 -5.25 9.10 1.89
N ILE A 419 -5.81 9.05 3.12
CA ILE A 419 -5.56 10.06 4.16
C ILE A 419 -4.07 10.06 4.56
N ALA A 420 -3.48 8.89 4.79
CA ALA A 420 -2.07 8.77 5.17
C ALA A 420 -1.13 9.35 4.09
N LEU A 421 -1.48 9.21 2.80
CA LEU A 421 -0.76 9.85 1.69
C LEU A 421 -1.08 11.34 1.53
N GLY A 422 -2.23 11.81 2.01
CA GLY A 422 -2.74 13.18 1.76
C GLY A 422 -3.50 13.30 0.43
N PHE A 423 -4.03 12.20 -0.09
CA PHE A 423 -4.76 12.11 -1.36
C PHE A 423 -6.27 11.89 -1.19
N ASP A 424 -6.79 11.98 0.02
CA ASP A 424 -8.18 11.73 0.38
C ASP A 424 -9.20 12.63 -0.32
N LYS A 425 -8.77 13.80 -0.81
CA LYS A 425 -9.60 14.68 -1.63
C LYS A 425 -9.78 14.18 -3.07
N THR A 426 -8.93 13.27 -3.52
CA THR A 426 -8.89 12.84 -4.93
C THR A 426 -9.18 11.36 -5.13
N ILE A 427 -8.88 10.49 -4.16
CA ILE A 427 -9.06 9.03 -4.22
C ILE A 427 -9.57 8.47 -2.89
N GLY A 428 -9.78 7.16 -2.81
CA GLY A 428 -10.06 6.40 -1.58
C GLY A 428 -11.53 6.23 -1.23
N THR A 429 -12.45 6.95 -1.89
CA THR A 429 -13.90 6.77 -1.74
C THR A 429 -14.62 6.99 -3.08
N ILE A 430 -15.85 6.47 -3.21
CA ILE A 430 -16.71 6.73 -4.37
C ILE A 430 -17.56 7.98 -4.09
N GLU A 431 -17.08 9.13 -4.58
CA GLU A 431 -17.74 10.44 -4.42
C GLU A 431 -17.55 11.28 -5.69
N PRO A 432 -18.56 12.10 -6.06
CA PRO A 432 -18.43 13.02 -7.18
C PRO A 432 -17.19 13.93 -7.08
N GLY A 433 -16.49 14.12 -8.20
CA GLY A 433 -15.27 14.92 -8.32
C GLY A 433 -13.97 14.15 -8.07
N LYS A 434 -13.99 12.98 -7.42
CA LYS A 434 -12.81 12.13 -7.23
C LYS A 434 -12.43 11.38 -8.50
N SER A 435 -11.19 10.89 -8.56
CA SER A 435 -10.74 9.99 -9.62
C SER A 435 -11.59 8.73 -9.66
N ALA A 436 -11.90 8.28 -10.86
CA ALA A 436 -12.61 7.03 -11.08
C ALA A 436 -11.65 5.83 -10.94
N ASP A 437 -11.16 5.65 -9.71
CA ASP A 437 -10.36 4.52 -9.26
C ASP A 437 -11.31 3.54 -8.56
N LEU A 438 -11.78 2.52 -9.30
CA LEU A 438 -12.90 1.67 -8.91
C LEU A 438 -12.58 0.20 -9.15
N LEU A 439 -13.19 -0.69 -8.36
CA LEU A 439 -13.17 -2.14 -8.57
C LEU A 439 -14.57 -2.65 -8.85
N ILE A 440 -14.67 -3.54 -9.84
CA ILE A 440 -15.87 -4.34 -10.06
C ILE A 440 -15.57 -5.76 -9.59
N ILE A 441 -16.34 -6.24 -8.61
CA ILE A 441 -16.10 -7.51 -7.91
C ILE A 441 -17.32 -8.42 -8.07
N ASP A 442 -17.08 -9.67 -8.50
CA ASP A 442 -18.10 -10.71 -8.61
C ASP A 442 -18.35 -11.38 -7.26
N GLY A 443 -18.92 -10.61 -6.33
CA GLY A 443 -19.14 -11.01 -4.96
C GLY A 443 -19.59 -9.86 -4.07
N ASN A 444 -19.62 -10.10 -2.78
CA ASN A 444 -20.01 -9.12 -1.76
C ASN A 444 -18.96 -9.00 -0.64
N PRO A 445 -17.86 -8.27 -0.87
CA PRO A 445 -16.80 -8.13 0.14
C PRO A 445 -17.25 -7.37 1.40
N SER A 446 -18.40 -6.68 1.39
CA SER A 446 -18.95 -6.07 2.60
C SER A 446 -19.54 -7.08 3.61
N LYS A 447 -19.80 -8.32 3.16
CA LYS A 447 -20.28 -9.44 3.99
C LYS A 447 -19.22 -10.52 4.16
N ASN A 448 -18.53 -10.88 3.07
CA ASN A 448 -17.46 -11.85 3.06
C ASN A 448 -16.21 -11.20 2.46
N ILE A 449 -15.26 -10.87 3.32
CA ILE A 449 -14.06 -10.13 2.89
C ILE A 449 -13.26 -10.88 1.83
N SER A 450 -13.27 -12.22 1.83
CA SER A 450 -12.56 -13.03 0.82
C SER A 450 -13.12 -12.87 -0.60
N ASP A 451 -14.32 -12.29 -0.76
CA ASP A 451 -14.84 -11.93 -2.08
C ASP A 451 -14.02 -10.82 -2.75
N ILE A 452 -13.16 -10.11 -2.01
CA ILE A 452 -12.21 -9.13 -2.56
C ILE A 452 -11.26 -9.75 -3.60
N ARG A 453 -11.08 -11.07 -3.59
CA ARG A 453 -10.29 -11.82 -4.58
C ARG A 453 -10.98 -11.93 -5.95
N LYS A 454 -12.28 -11.67 -6.03
CA LYS A 454 -13.10 -11.85 -7.24
C LYS A 454 -13.16 -10.58 -8.09
N VAL A 455 -12.04 -9.89 -8.23
CA VAL A 455 -11.91 -8.68 -9.07
C VAL A 455 -12.07 -9.06 -10.54
N LEU A 456 -13.05 -8.49 -11.22
CA LEU A 456 -13.26 -8.63 -12.66
C LEU A 456 -12.53 -7.54 -13.43
N PHE A 457 -12.76 -6.29 -13.03
CA PHE A 457 -12.20 -5.11 -13.68
C PHE A 457 -11.68 -4.12 -12.65
N VAL A 458 -10.56 -3.49 -12.97
CA VAL A 458 -9.95 -2.41 -12.20
C VAL A 458 -9.98 -1.15 -13.04
N PHE A 459 -10.68 -0.14 -12.57
CA PHE A 459 -10.68 1.17 -13.19
C PHE A 459 -9.63 2.04 -12.49
N LYS A 460 -8.66 2.53 -13.23
CA LYS A 460 -7.65 3.49 -12.79
C LYS A 460 -7.78 4.75 -13.63
N ASN A 461 -8.06 5.87 -13.00
CA ASN A 461 -8.34 7.14 -13.69
C ASN A 461 -9.42 6.99 -14.79
N GLY A 462 -10.43 6.16 -14.55
CA GLY A 462 -11.53 5.88 -15.48
C GLY A 462 -11.25 4.86 -16.59
N ILE A 463 -10.02 4.37 -16.69
CA ILE A 463 -9.63 3.34 -17.66
C ILE A 463 -9.83 1.96 -17.03
N GLY A 464 -10.63 1.11 -17.63
CA GLY A 464 -10.99 -0.21 -17.14
C GLY A 464 -10.05 -1.30 -17.64
N TYR A 465 -9.29 -1.92 -16.74
CA TYR A 465 -8.37 -3.01 -17.01
C TYR A 465 -9.00 -4.35 -16.65
N ASN A 466 -8.79 -5.36 -17.48
CA ASN A 466 -9.21 -6.74 -17.22
C ASN A 466 -8.24 -7.43 -16.26
N SER A 467 -8.70 -7.69 -15.04
CA SER A 467 -7.88 -8.30 -13.97
C SER A 467 -7.32 -9.66 -14.38
N LYS A 468 -8.15 -10.53 -14.98
CA LYS A 468 -7.73 -11.87 -15.40
C LYS A 468 -6.60 -11.83 -16.43
N LYS A 469 -6.72 -10.96 -17.46
CA LYS A 469 -5.65 -10.81 -18.48
C LYS A 469 -4.32 -10.37 -17.86
N LEU A 470 -4.36 -9.47 -16.86
CA LEU A 470 -3.16 -9.03 -16.15
C LEU A 470 -2.51 -10.17 -15.37
N PHE A 471 -3.26 -10.95 -14.58
CA PHE A 471 -2.74 -12.11 -13.85
C PHE A 471 -2.16 -13.17 -14.80
N GLU A 472 -2.85 -13.50 -15.89
CA GLU A 472 -2.39 -14.48 -16.88
C GLU A 472 -1.06 -14.07 -17.54
N SER A 473 -0.83 -12.76 -17.74
CA SER A 473 0.37 -12.24 -18.38
C SER A 473 1.67 -12.50 -17.60
N VAL A 474 1.56 -12.73 -16.29
CA VAL A 474 2.71 -12.94 -15.38
C VAL A 474 2.85 -14.36 -14.86
N LYS A 475 1.98 -15.28 -15.31
CA LYS A 475 2.01 -16.69 -14.90
C LYS A 475 3.37 -17.32 -15.19
N GLY A 476 4.00 -17.92 -14.16
CA GLY A 476 5.31 -18.56 -14.24
C GLY A 476 6.51 -17.60 -14.37
N LYS A 477 6.29 -16.27 -14.21
CA LYS A 477 7.33 -15.25 -14.46
C LYS A 477 7.73 -14.44 -13.24
N VAL A 478 7.07 -14.67 -12.10
CA VAL A 478 7.36 -13.92 -10.87
C VAL A 478 8.55 -14.56 -10.16
N GLY A 479 9.67 -13.86 -10.11
CA GLY A 479 10.86 -14.33 -9.39
C GLY A 479 12.15 -14.31 -10.18
N PHE A 480 13.03 -15.25 -9.85
CA PHE A 480 14.35 -15.39 -10.48
C PHE A 480 14.21 -16.27 -11.72
N ASN A 481 14.58 -15.72 -12.87
CA ASN A 481 14.69 -16.39 -14.17
C ASN A 481 16.10 -16.23 -14.68
#